data_2bbfe8b4e7f5976e10ab5bbf36da1005
#
_entry.id   2bbfe8b4e7f5976e10ab5bbf36da1005
#
_cell.length_a   1.000
_cell.length_b   1.000
_cell.length_c   1.000
_cell.angle_alpha   90.00
_cell.angle_beta   90.00
_cell.angle_gamma   90.00
#
_symmetry.space_group_name_H-M   'P 1'
#
loop_
_entity.id
_entity.type
_entity.pdbx_description
1 polymer ?
#
loop_
_entity_poly.entity_id
_entity_poly.type
_entity_poly.pdbx_seq_one_letter_code
_entity_poly.pdbx_strand_id
1 'polypeptide(L)'
;MPKMFRVYSGTDGKSHVAEVPFDLKPFKDVEGAYGQGTPMQDASSIAFRVSPPGYVLSWHCAPRRQYSISLSGSAEIEVGDGTVARVGPGDVILAEDLTGQGHVTRVVGDQPRFYAIIPLT
;
A
#
# COMPACT_ATOMS: atom_id res chain seq x y z
N MET A 1 13.89 4.22 7.07
CA MET A 1 13.21 2.97 6.68
C MET A 1 11.85 3.28 6.08
N PRO A 2 11.49 2.64 4.97
CA PRO A 2 10.13 2.70 4.47
C PRO A 2 9.13 2.15 5.49
N LYS A 3 7.89 2.59 5.37
CA LYS A 3 6.78 2.15 6.23
C LYS A 3 5.83 1.30 5.43
N MET A 4 5.15 0.39 6.11
CA MET A 4 4.04 -0.36 5.54
C MET A 4 2.76 0.02 6.28
N PHE A 5 1.71 0.35 5.53
CA PHE A 5 0.39 0.65 6.05
C PHE A 5 -0.57 -0.43 5.58
N ARG A 6 -1.23 -1.06 6.52
CA ARG A 6 -2.31 -2.01 6.23
C ARG A 6 -3.64 -1.27 6.25
N VAL A 7 -4.40 -1.39 5.17
CA VAL A 7 -5.76 -0.86 5.07
C VAL A 7 -6.70 -2.05 5.05
N TYR A 8 -7.61 -2.12 6.02
CA TYR A 8 -8.44 -3.30 6.22
C TYR A 8 -9.87 -2.91 6.58
N SER A 9 -10.80 -3.82 6.30
CA SER A 9 -12.22 -3.64 6.64
C SER A 9 -12.46 -3.91 8.11
N GLY A 10 -13.10 -2.97 8.81
CA GLY A 10 -13.52 -3.14 10.19
C GLY A 10 -14.94 -3.70 10.27
N THR A 11 -15.33 -4.11 11.47
CA THR A 11 -16.68 -4.61 11.76
C THR A 11 -17.72 -3.48 11.81
N ASP A 12 -17.27 -2.22 11.80
CA ASP A 12 -18.10 -1.02 11.79
C ASP A 12 -18.52 -0.57 10.38
N GLY A 13 -18.20 -1.33 9.33
CA GLY A 13 -18.49 -0.98 7.95
C GLY A 13 -17.52 0.05 7.36
N LYS A 14 -16.45 0.39 8.06
CA LYS A 14 -15.44 1.34 7.63
C LYS A 14 -14.10 0.65 7.42
N SER A 15 -13.29 1.22 6.53
CA SER A 15 -11.88 0.83 6.45
C SER A 15 -11.10 1.49 7.58
N HIS A 16 -10.05 0.81 8.01
CA HIS A 16 -9.10 1.30 9.00
C HIS A 16 -7.71 1.19 8.43
N VAL A 17 -6.81 2.05 8.91
CA VAL A 17 -5.41 2.02 8.50
C VAL A 17 -4.52 1.92 9.73
N ALA A 18 -3.53 1.05 9.66
CA ALA A 18 -2.54 0.88 10.71
C ALA A 18 -1.16 0.76 10.09
N GLU A 19 -0.18 1.42 10.70
CA GLU A 19 1.21 1.15 10.35
C GLU A 19 1.59 -0.21 10.94
N VAL A 20 2.15 -1.08 10.11
CA VAL A 20 2.57 -2.43 10.51
C VAL A 20 4.06 -2.61 10.21
N PRO A 21 4.78 -3.38 11.04
CA PRO A 21 6.19 -3.61 10.79
C PRO A 21 6.37 -4.57 9.61
N PHE A 22 7.51 -4.44 8.92
CA PHE A 22 7.99 -5.53 8.07
C PHE A 22 8.51 -6.66 8.97
N ASP A 23 8.13 -7.88 8.67
CA ASP A 23 8.61 -9.08 9.38
C ASP A 23 10.01 -9.42 8.86
N LEU A 24 11.02 -8.65 9.27
CA LEU A 24 12.39 -8.77 8.77
C LEU A 24 13.15 -9.79 9.60
N LYS A 25 13.70 -10.78 8.93
CA LYS A 25 14.54 -11.81 9.53
C LYS A 25 15.79 -12.01 8.68
N PRO A 26 16.89 -12.47 9.27
CA PRO A 26 18.10 -12.76 8.47
C PRO A 26 17.76 -13.75 7.35
N PHE A 27 18.29 -13.47 6.16
CA PHE A 27 18.15 -14.39 5.03
C PHE A 27 19.48 -14.53 4.30
N LYS A 28 19.62 -15.66 3.62
CA LYS A 28 20.68 -15.90 2.64
C LYS A 28 20.08 -16.71 1.49
N ASP A 29 20.16 -16.17 0.28
CA ASP A 29 19.62 -16.84 -0.89
C ASP A 29 20.68 -17.67 -1.59
N VAL A 30 20.24 -18.48 -2.55
CA VAL A 30 21.09 -19.49 -3.22
C VAL A 30 22.22 -18.86 -4.02
N GLU A 31 22.03 -17.64 -4.56
CA GLU A 31 23.07 -16.92 -5.31
C GLU A 31 24.06 -16.16 -4.40
N GLY A 32 23.81 -16.15 -3.08
CA GLY A 32 24.67 -15.48 -2.10
C GLY A 32 24.15 -14.16 -1.56
N ALA A 33 23.00 -13.67 -2.00
CA ALA A 33 22.38 -12.49 -1.39
C ALA A 33 22.07 -12.75 0.08
N TYR A 34 22.33 -11.76 0.94
CA TYR A 34 22.06 -11.87 2.37
C TYR A 34 21.67 -10.51 2.93
N GLY A 35 21.02 -10.55 4.08
CA GLY A 35 20.57 -9.36 4.80
C GLY A 35 19.39 -9.69 5.68
N GLN A 36 18.45 -8.73 5.76
CA GLN A 36 17.17 -8.89 6.47
C GLN A 36 16.06 -8.85 5.43
N GLY A 37 15.15 -9.80 5.49
CA GLY A 37 14.06 -9.90 4.53
C GLY A 37 12.78 -10.43 5.15
N THR A 38 11.67 -10.15 4.49
CA THR A 38 10.39 -10.82 4.78
C THR A 38 10.37 -12.20 4.15
N PRO A 39 9.52 -13.13 4.62
CA PRO A 39 9.29 -14.37 3.88
C PRO A 39 8.81 -14.08 2.45
N MET A 40 9.13 -14.98 1.53
CA MET A 40 8.58 -14.93 0.17
C MET A 40 7.08 -15.07 0.23
N GLN A 41 6.39 -14.32 -0.61
CA GLN A 41 4.94 -14.26 -0.66
C GLN A 41 4.46 -14.51 -2.08
N ASP A 42 3.44 -15.35 -2.25
CA ASP A 42 2.88 -15.62 -3.57
C ASP A 42 2.13 -14.40 -4.08
N ALA A 43 2.37 -14.05 -5.35
CA ALA A 43 1.74 -12.94 -6.03
C ALA A 43 1.36 -13.39 -7.44
N SER A 44 0.22 -12.89 -7.95
CA SER A 44 -0.31 -13.34 -9.24
C SER A 44 0.14 -12.49 -10.42
N SER A 45 0.41 -11.21 -10.21
CA SER A 45 0.76 -10.29 -11.30
C SER A 45 1.43 -9.04 -10.76
N ILE A 46 1.82 -8.14 -11.67
CA ILE A 46 2.37 -6.84 -11.32
C ILE A 46 1.99 -5.84 -12.41
N ALA A 47 1.66 -4.61 -12.00
CA ALA A 47 1.46 -3.51 -12.92
C ALA A 47 2.15 -2.25 -12.39
N PHE A 48 2.63 -1.41 -13.29
CA PHE A 48 3.16 -0.10 -12.98
C PHE A 48 2.18 0.97 -13.44
N ARG A 49 1.94 1.96 -12.59
CA ARG A 49 0.94 3.01 -12.83
C ARG A 49 1.50 4.38 -12.49
N VAL A 50 0.97 5.40 -13.18
CA VAL A 50 1.23 6.81 -12.89
C VAL A 50 -0.10 7.52 -12.70
N SER A 51 -0.22 8.26 -11.61
CA SER A 51 -1.36 9.14 -11.36
C SER A 51 -0.88 10.58 -11.25
N PRO A 52 -1.58 11.55 -11.90
CA PRO A 52 -1.10 12.92 -11.94
C PRO A 52 -1.22 13.63 -10.59
N PRO A 53 -0.49 14.75 -10.40
CA PRO A 53 -0.71 15.60 -9.23
C PRO A 53 -2.17 16.01 -9.13
N GLY A 54 -2.71 16.00 -7.90
CA GLY A 54 -4.10 16.35 -7.66
C GLY A 54 -5.13 15.28 -7.95
N TYR A 55 -4.70 14.11 -8.44
CA TYR A 55 -5.59 12.97 -8.65
C TYR A 55 -6.23 12.54 -7.32
N VAL A 56 -7.54 12.32 -7.37
CA VAL A 56 -8.31 11.81 -6.23
C VAL A 56 -9.15 10.63 -6.70
N LEU A 57 -8.95 9.49 -6.08
CA LEU A 57 -9.83 8.35 -6.19
C LEU A 57 -10.72 8.35 -4.95
N SER A 58 -12.00 8.71 -5.14
CA SER A 58 -12.97 8.84 -4.06
C SER A 58 -13.26 7.49 -3.40
N TRP A 59 -14.10 7.48 -2.40
CA TRP A 59 -14.41 6.31 -1.58
C TRP A 59 -14.56 5.04 -2.42
N HIS A 60 -13.68 4.07 -2.17
CA HIS A 60 -13.65 2.79 -2.89
C HIS A 60 -13.00 1.74 -2.00
N CYS A 61 -13.39 0.49 -2.20
CA CYS A 61 -12.72 -0.65 -1.59
C CYS A 61 -11.54 -1.08 -2.46
N ALA A 62 -10.59 -1.78 -1.87
CA ALA A 62 -9.57 -2.44 -2.65
C ALA A 62 -10.24 -3.45 -3.61
N PRO A 63 -9.86 -3.46 -4.91
CA PRO A 63 -10.46 -4.38 -5.88
C PRO A 63 -10.09 -5.83 -5.61
N ARG A 64 -8.97 -6.03 -4.93
CA ARG A 64 -8.42 -7.31 -4.52
C ARG A 64 -7.38 -7.07 -3.43
N ARG A 65 -7.01 -8.11 -2.71
CA ARG A 65 -5.90 -8.02 -1.76
C ARG A 65 -4.60 -7.82 -2.53
N GLN A 66 -3.90 -6.73 -2.24
CA GLN A 66 -2.72 -6.35 -3.02
C GLN A 66 -1.79 -5.43 -2.25
N TYR A 67 -0.52 -5.44 -2.65
CA TYR A 67 0.41 -4.38 -2.30
C TYR A 67 0.34 -3.25 -3.31
N SER A 68 0.47 -2.02 -2.83
CA SER A 68 0.78 -0.84 -3.62
C SER A 68 2.09 -0.26 -3.10
N ILE A 69 3.11 -0.22 -3.95
CA ILE A 69 4.45 0.23 -3.56
C ILE A 69 4.72 1.57 -4.25
N SER A 70 4.90 2.62 -3.47
CA SER A 70 5.22 3.94 -4.00
C SER A 70 6.68 4.00 -4.42
N LEU A 71 6.93 4.34 -5.67
CA LEU A 71 8.27 4.45 -6.23
C LEU A 71 8.73 5.91 -6.29
N SER A 72 7.83 6.82 -6.68
CA SER A 72 8.07 8.26 -6.63
C SER A 72 6.77 9.00 -6.43
N GLY A 73 6.86 10.26 -5.95
CA GLY A 73 5.68 11.02 -5.57
C GLY A 73 5.09 10.55 -4.25
N SER A 74 4.01 11.19 -3.83
CA SER A 74 3.38 10.94 -2.52
C SER A 74 1.87 10.88 -2.66
N ALA A 75 1.24 10.14 -1.75
CA ALA A 75 -0.21 10.04 -1.68
C ALA A 75 -0.67 10.06 -0.23
N GLU A 76 -1.95 10.31 -0.03
CA GLU A 76 -2.63 10.18 1.25
C GLU A 76 -3.76 9.18 1.11
N ILE A 77 -3.93 8.35 2.14
CA ILE A 77 -5.05 7.41 2.28
C ILE A 77 -5.89 7.90 3.44
N GLU A 78 -7.15 8.21 3.18
CA GLU A 78 -8.11 8.59 4.21
C GLU A 78 -9.12 7.48 4.42
N VAL A 79 -9.42 7.17 5.67
CA VAL A 79 -10.43 6.18 6.07
C VAL A 79 -11.58 6.85 6.82
N GLY A 80 -12.67 6.10 7.04
CA GLY A 80 -13.94 6.67 7.51
C GLY A 80 -13.94 7.24 8.91
N ASP A 81 -12.95 6.90 9.75
CA ASP A 81 -12.81 7.51 11.09
C ASP A 81 -12.02 8.82 11.07
N GLY A 82 -11.62 9.30 9.88
CA GLY A 82 -10.86 10.52 9.71
C GLY A 82 -9.36 10.35 9.75
N THR A 83 -8.86 9.14 10.01
CA THR A 83 -7.42 8.88 9.97
C THR A 83 -6.89 9.02 8.55
N VAL A 84 -5.74 9.69 8.41
CA VAL A 84 -5.05 9.89 7.14
C VAL A 84 -3.63 9.35 7.29
N ALA A 85 -3.25 8.44 6.39
CA ALA A 85 -1.89 7.96 6.30
C ALA A 85 -1.22 8.58 5.08
N ARG A 86 -0.02 9.13 5.24
CA ARG A 86 0.76 9.67 4.13
C ARG A 86 1.80 8.66 3.71
N VAL A 87 1.85 8.36 2.41
CA VAL A 87 2.78 7.41 1.82
C VAL A 87 3.68 8.15 0.83
N GLY A 88 4.98 7.99 1.01
CA GLY A 88 6.00 8.57 0.14
C GLY A 88 6.80 7.48 -0.56
N PRO A 89 7.86 7.88 -1.29
CA PRO A 89 8.70 6.91 -2.01
C PRO A 89 9.23 5.81 -1.09
N GLY A 90 9.07 4.57 -1.52
CA GLY A 90 9.47 3.38 -0.77
C GLY A 90 8.42 2.84 0.20
N ASP A 91 7.39 3.63 0.54
CA ASP A 91 6.34 3.17 1.43
C ASP A 91 5.39 2.20 0.73
N VAL A 92 4.85 1.26 1.50
CA VAL A 92 4.03 0.16 1.02
C VAL A 92 2.65 0.25 1.63
N ILE A 93 1.62 0.08 0.80
CA ILE A 93 0.24 -0.10 1.25
C ILE A 93 -0.12 -1.56 1.03
N LEU A 94 -0.55 -2.24 2.10
CA LEU A 94 -1.20 -3.54 2.01
C LEU A 94 -2.71 -3.29 2.04
N ALA A 95 -3.34 -3.36 0.87
CA ALA A 95 -4.76 -3.10 0.72
C ALA A 95 -5.54 -4.39 0.88
N GLU A 96 -6.37 -4.46 1.92
CA GLU A 96 -7.17 -5.63 2.28
C GLU A 96 -8.63 -5.25 2.59
N ASP A 97 -9.02 -4.00 2.39
CA ASP A 97 -10.36 -3.52 2.67
C ASP A 97 -11.30 -3.81 1.50
N LEU A 98 -11.74 -5.07 1.42
CA LEU A 98 -12.53 -5.57 0.30
C LEU A 98 -14.03 -5.24 0.44
N THR A 99 -14.47 -4.78 1.60
CA THR A 99 -15.88 -4.52 1.91
C THR A 99 -16.05 -3.21 2.68
N GLY A 100 -17.28 -2.71 2.73
CA GLY A 100 -17.64 -1.52 3.50
C GLY A 100 -17.43 -0.24 2.72
N GLN A 101 -17.21 0.86 3.43
CA GLN A 101 -17.06 2.20 2.86
C GLN A 101 -15.81 2.35 2.00
N GLY A 102 -14.74 1.65 2.36
CA GLY A 102 -13.46 1.80 1.68
C GLY A 102 -12.68 3.03 2.15
N HIS A 103 -11.82 3.52 1.27
CA HIS A 103 -10.91 4.63 1.55
C HIS A 103 -10.85 5.57 0.35
N VAL A 104 -10.25 6.73 0.58
CA VAL A 104 -9.94 7.73 -0.46
C VAL A 104 -8.43 7.72 -0.66
N THR A 105 -7.99 7.79 -1.91
CA THR A 105 -6.58 7.92 -2.26
C THR A 105 -6.38 9.26 -2.98
N ARG A 106 -5.44 10.08 -2.52
CA ARG A 106 -5.10 11.37 -3.14
C ARG A 106 -3.62 11.42 -3.45
N VAL A 107 -3.29 11.85 -4.66
CA VAL A 107 -1.90 12.21 -4.97
C VAL A 107 -1.68 13.63 -4.45
N VAL A 108 -0.70 13.79 -3.57
CA VAL A 108 -0.39 15.07 -2.92
C VAL A 108 0.98 15.56 -3.38
N GLY A 109 1.17 16.89 -3.26
CA GLY A 109 2.37 17.55 -3.76
C GLY A 109 2.24 17.89 -5.23
N ASP A 110 3.34 18.31 -5.85
CA ASP A 110 3.37 18.83 -7.23
C ASP A 110 3.91 17.82 -8.24
N GLN A 111 4.24 16.59 -7.79
CA GLN A 111 4.76 15.54 -8.64
C GLN A 111 3.75 14.43 -8.85
N PRO A 112 3.76 13.75 -10.01
CA PRO A 112 2.94 12.57 -10.20
C PRO A 112 3.40 11.45 -9.26
N ARG A 113 2.50 10.54 -8.93
CA ARG A 113 2.84 9.35 -8.18
C ARG A 113 3.06 8.19 -9.15
N PHE A 114 4.26 7.63 -9.11
CA PHE A 114 4.59 6.40 -9.83
C PHE A 114 4.63 5.25 -8.83
N TYR A 115 3.90 4.19 -9.10
CA TYR A 115 3.73 3.10 -8.13
C TYR A 115 3.53 1.76 -8.82
N ALA A 116 3.79 0.69 -8.08
CA ALA A 116 3.57 -0.68 -8.53
C ALA A 116 2.41 -1.29 -7.75
N ILE A 117 1.54 -2.00 -8.45
CA ILE A 117 0.47 -2.81 -7.88
C ILE A 117 0.86 -4.27 -8.01
N ILE A 118 0.78 -5.00 -6.91
CA ILE A 118 1.13 -6.43 -6.84
C ILE A 118 -0.02 -7.18 -6.20
N PRO A 119 -0.95 -7.75 -7.00
CA PRO A 119 -2.02 -8.59 -6.47
C PRO A 119 -1.46 -9.84 -5.79
N LEU A 120 -2.03 -10.18 -4.64
CA LEU A 120 -1.65 -11.36 -3.88
C LEU A 120 -2.59 -12.53 -4.18
N THR A 121 -2.05 -13.71 -4.19
CA THR A 121 -2.83 -14.94 -4.38
C THR A 121 -3.29 -15.51 -3.06
#